data_5ba7fe7c836f67948caee937ac85d318
#
_entry.id   5ba7fe7c836f67948caee937ac85d318
#
_cell.length_a   1.000
_cell.length_b   1.000
_cell.length_c   1.000
_cell.angle_alpha   90.00
_cell.angle_beta   90.00
_cell.angle_gamma   90.00
#
_symmetry.space_group_name_H-M   'P 1'
#
loop_
_entity.id
_entity.type
_entity.pdbx_description
1 polymer ?
#
loop_
_entity_poly.entity_id
_entity_poly.type
_entity_poly.pdbx_seq_one_letter_code
_entity_poly.pdbx_strand_id
1 'polypeptide(L)'
;MTIYVSTGGYSNLSADKSSEKLIKAGISSIELSGGIYSKDTIDNLCKLEKKAKFQIHNYFPPPKIPFVLNLASQNCDISNLSLRHVDHVLDCCLKLGATHYSFHAGFLCDLEVAELGKKIKKKELYDREKSIDLFLERVFLISKKAENKGIKIMIENNVLSAKSKNEFQENPLLMCDAEECIKIIRQVP
;
A
#
# COMPACT_ATOMS: atom_id res chain seq x y z
N MET A 1 -14.41 17.13 -7.69
CA MET A 1 -13.28 16.53 -6.91
C MET A 1 -13.88 15.74 -5.77
N THR A 2 -13.52 14.47 -5.58
CA THR A 2 -14.00 13.63 -4.47
C THR A 2 -12.87 13.47 -3.45
N ILE A 3 -13.16 13.71 -2.18
CA ILE A 3 -12.21 13.54 -1.09
C ILE A 3 -12.53 12.22 -0.39
N TYR A 4 -11.55 11.36 -0.23
CA TYR A 4 -11.66 10.12 0.54
C TYR A 4 -11.04 10.29 1.92
N VAL A 5 -11.71 9.78 2.96
CA VAL A 5 -11.21 9.77 4.33
C VAL A 5 -10.67 8.39 4.67
N SER A 6 -9.43 8.34 5.12
CA SER A 6 -8.74 7.07 5.38
C SER A 6 -9.18 6.41 6.69
N THR A 7 -9.34 5.08 6.66
CA THR A 7 -9.53 4.26 7.87
C THR A 7 -8.25 4.11 8.69
N GLY A 8 -7.09 4.47 8.16
CA GLY A 8 -5.78 4.36 8.83
C GLY A 8 -5.66 5.11 10.17
N GLY A 9 -6.52 6.11 10.41
CA GLY A 9 -6.61 6.79 11.70
C GLY A 9 -7.19 5.93 12.85
N TYR A 10 -7.76 4.76 12.55
CA TYR A 10 -8.37 3.85 13.53
C TYR A 10 -7.56 2.54 13.65
N SER A 11 -6.30 2.63 14.01
CA SER A 11 -5.36 1.49 14.03
C SER A 11 -5.78 0.30 14.92
N ASN A 12 -6.69 0.52 15.87
CA ASN A 12 -7.20 -0.48 16.82
C ASN A 12 -8.55 -1.08 16.41
N LEU A 13 -9.03 -0.80 15.21
CA LEU A 13 -10.29 -1.33 14.68
C LEU A 13 -10.04 -2.05 13.34
N SER A 14 -10.93 -2.98 12.99
CA SER A 14 -11.00 -3.48 11.61
C SER A 14 -11.58 -2.41 10.69
N ALA A 15 -11.26 -2.48 9.41
CA ALA A 15 -11.65 -1.43 8.46
C ALA A 15 -13.18 -1.31 8.29
N ASP A 16 -13.94 -2.40 8.41
CA ASP A 16 -15.40 -2.37 8.41
C ASP A 16 -15.95 -1.58 9.60
N LYS A 17 -15.39 -1.76 10.81
CA LYS A 17 -15.79 -1.00 12.00
C LYS A 17 -15.38 0.47 11.92
N SER A 18 -14.23 0.76 11.36
CA SER A 18 -13.80 2.14 11.07
C SER A 18 -14.72 2.82 10.07
N SER A 19 -15.08 2.09 8.99
CA SER A 19 -16.02 2.58 7.97
C SER A 19 -17.41 2.85 8.53
N GLU A 20 -17.93 1.98 9.40
CA GLU A 20 -19.22 2.23 10.09
C GLU A 20 -19.19 3.54 10.89
N LYS A 21 -18.07 3.84 11.58
CA LYS A 21 -17.93 5.11 12.32
C LYS A 21 -17.88 6.32 11.39
N LEU A 22 -17.12 6.24 10.30
CA LEU A 22 -17.03 7.30 9.30
C LEU A 22 -18.40 7.57 8.65
N ILE A 23 -19.15 6.51 8.29
CA ILE A 23 -20.50 6.63 7.73
C ILE A 23 -21.45 7.28 8.73
N LYS A 24 -21.41 6.92 10.01
CA LYS A 24 -22.20 7.58 11.07
C LYS A 24 -21.86 9.05 11.23
N ALA A 25 -20.64 9.46 10.92
CA ALA A 25 -20.21 10.86 10.90
C ALA A 25 -20.54 11.59 9.58
N GLY A 26 -21.29 10.96 8.66
CA GLY A 26 -21.71 11.56 7.38
C GLY A 26 -20.70 11.43 6.24
N ILE A 27 -19.66 10.62 6.39
CA ILE A 27 -18.63 10.41 5.37
C ILE A 27 -19.01 9.21 4.50
N SER A 28 -19.12 9.44 3.19
CA SER A 28 -19.51 8.43 2.21
C SER A 28 -18.42 8.09 1.17
N SER A 29 -17.25 8.69 1.27
CA SER A 29 -16.08 8.35 0.43
C SER A 29 -14.94 7.95 1.35
N ILE A 30 -14.57 6.67 1.36
CA ILE A 30 -13.70 6.07 2.37
C ILE A 30 -12.54 5.37 1.67
N GLU A 31 -11.33 5.69 2.11
CA GLU A 31 -10.12 4.96 1.75
C GLU A 31 -9.86 3.87 2.79
N LEU A 32 -9.84 2.64 2.34
CA LEU A 32 -9.53 1.48 3.17
C LEU A 32 -8.01 1.32 3.28
N SER A 33 -7.48 1.54 4.48
CA SER A 33 -6.05 1.49 4.76
C SER A 33 -5.80 0.79 6.10
N GLY A 34 -5.09 -0.33 6.09
CA GLY A 34 -4.67 -1.04 7.29
C GLY A 34 -5.82 -1.48 8.24
N GLY A 35 -5.57 -1.34 9.54
CA GLY A 35 -6.47 -1.81 10.60
C GLY A 35 -6.08 -3.19 11.14
N ILE A 36 -6.88 -3.73 12.08
CA ILE A 36 -6.66 -5.09 12.57
C ILE A 36 -7.29 -6.13 11.62
N TYR A 37 -6.65 -7.27 11.52
CA TYR A 37 -7.17 -8.39 10.75
C TYR A 37 -8.53 -8.88 11.30
N SER A 38 -9.50 -9.06 10.42
CA SER A 38 -10.72 -9.81 10.68
C SER A 38 -11.12 -10.57 9.41
N LYS A 39 -11.50 -11.83 9.56
CA LYS A 39 -11.91 -12.69 8.44
C LYS A 39 -13.15 -12.18 7.71
N ASP A 40 -14.01 -11.46 8.41
CA ASP A 40 -15.33 -11.03 7.91
C ASP A 40 -15.30 -9.58 7.37
N THR A 41 -14.12 -8.90 7.39
CA THR A 41 -13.99 -7.49 7.00
C THR A 41 -14.53 -7.20 5.61
N ILE A 42 -14.15 -7.99 4.60
CA ILE A 42 -14.60 -7.75 3.22
C ILE A 42 -16.11 -7.94 3.08
N ASP A 43 -16.67 -9.02 3.63
CA ASP A 43 -18.11 -9.29 3.56
C ASP A 43 -18.93 -8.22 4.28
N ASN A 44 -18.43 -7.71 5.41
CA ASN A 44 -19.06 -6.62 6.13
C ASN A 44 -18.99 -5.30 5.34
N LEU A 45 -17.86 -5.00 4.68
CA LEU A 45 -17.73 -3.82 3.82
C LEU A 45 -18.67 -3.90 2.61
N CYS A 46 -18.84 -5.06 1.98
CA CYS A 46 -19.81 -5.25 0.90
C CYS A 46 -21.23 -4.86 1.32
N LYS A 47 -21.63 -5.11 2.59
CA LYS A 47 -22.95 -4.67 3.11
C LYS A 47 -23.09 -3.15 3.21
N LEU A 48 -21.97 -2.41 3.18
CA LEU A 48 -21.93 -0.94 3.28
C LEU A 48 -21.86 -0.25 1.92
N GLU A 49 -21.80 -0.97 0.79
CA GLU A 49 -21.64 -0.44 -0.58
C GLU A 49 -22.67 0.62 -0.97
N LYS A 50 -23.92 0.47 -0.48
CA LYS A 50 -25.00 1.45 -0.71
C LYS A 50 -24.85 2.74 0.10
N LYS A 51 -23.98 2.74 1.13
CA LYS A 51 -23.77 3.85 2.07
C LYS A 51 -22.48 4.59 1.84
N ALA A 52 -21.47 3.93 1.25
CA ALA A 52 -20.17 4.51 0.99
C ALA A 52 -19.52 3.94 -0.27
N LYS A 53 -18.67 4.78 -0.90
CA LYS A 53 -17.75 4.39 -1.95
C LYS A 53 -16.39 4.11 -1.34
N PHE A 54 -15.75 3.03 -1.78
CA PHE A 54 -14.46 2.61 -1.26
C PHE A 54 -13.36 2.79 -2.30
N GLN A 55 -12.16 3.14 -1.83
CA GLN A 55 -10.88 2.98 -2.53
C GLN A 55 -9.94 2.21 -1.61
N ILE A 56 -8.95 1.55 -2.19
CA ILE A 56 -8.03 0.73 -1.40
C ILE A 56 -6.63 1.34 -1.45
N HIS A 57 -6.00 1.39 -0.26
CA HIS A 57 -4.66 1.89 -0.10
C HIS A 57 -3.74 0.83 0.52
N ASN A 58 -2.57 0.70 -0.09
CA ASN A 58 -1.39 -0.01 0.38
C ASN A 58 -1.68 -1.43 0.93
N TYR A 59 -1.70 -1.56 2.25
CA TYR A 59 -1.69 -2.84 2.96
C TYR A 59 -3.09 -3.36 3.34
N PHE A 60 -4.16 -2.82 2.75
CA PHE A 60 -5.51 -3.33 2.97
C PHE A 60 -5.87 -4.40 1.92
N PRO A 61 -6.55 -5.49 2.33
CA PRO A 61 -6.88 -5.90 3.69
C PRO A 61 -5.65 -6.46 4.43
N PRO A 62 -5.46 -6.12 5.74
CA PRO A 62 -4.32 -6.65 6.47
C PRO A 62 -4.38 -8.18 6.52
N PRO A 63 -3.29 -8.91 6.22
CA PRO A 63 -3.28 -10.36 6.28
C PRO A 63 -3.26 -10.86 7.74
N LYS A 64 -3.66 -12.13 7.95
CA LYS A 64 -3.64 -12.77 9.27
C LYS A 64 -2.24 -12.81 9.88
N ILE A 65 -1.22 -13.05 9.07
CA ILE A 65 0.20 -12.97 9.45
C ILE A 65 0.75 -11.70 8.82
N PRO A 66 1.02 -10.64 9.63
CA PRO A 66 1.50 -9.38 9.09
C PRO A 66 2.91 -9.50 8.49
N PHE A 67 3.14 -8.76 7.41
CA PHE A 67 4.46 -8.53 6.82
C PHE A 67 4.51 -7.09 6.28
N VAL A 68 5.67 -6.62 5.83
CA VAL A 68 5.78 -5.30 5.20
C VAL A 68 5.77 -5.46 3.68
N LEU A 69 4.80 -4.84 3.02
CA LEU A 69 4.71 -4.81 1.56
C LEU A 69 5.93 -4.09 0.99
N ASN A 70 6.73 -4.79 0.18
CA ASN A 70 7.90 -4.22 -0.47
C ASN A 70 8.06 -4.76 -1.90
N LEU A 71 7.58 -4.00 -2.86
CA LEU A 71 7.69 -4.34 -4.29
C LEU A 71 9.11 -4.11 -4.85
N ALA A 72 9.99 -3.43 -4.12
CA ALA A 72 11.40 -3.22 -4.47
C ALA A 72 12.35 -4.26 -3.84
N SER A 73 11.84 -5.17 -3.01
CA SER A 73 12.65 -6.15 -2.29
C SER A 73 13.44 -7.05 -3.24
N GLN A 74 14.73 -7.27 -2.91
CA GLN A 74 15.59 -8.26 -3.57
C GLN A 74 15.45 -9.66 -2.95
N ASN A 75 14.71 -9.77 -1.85
CA ASN A 75 14.33 -11.05 -1.23
C ASN A 75 13.13 -11.64 -1.95
N CYS A 76 13.28 -12.85 -2.52
CA CYS A 76 12.24 -13.53 -3.27
C CYS A 76 11.00 -13.83 -2.42
N ASP A 77 11.14 -14.16 -1.14
CA ASP A 77 10.00 -14.49 -0.27
C ASP A 77 9.14 -13.25 -0.01
N ILE A 78 9.76 -12.12 0.33
CA ILE A 78 9.05 -10.85 0.56
C ILE A 78 8.41 -10.35 -0.73
N SER A 79 9.10 -10.42 -1.87
CA SER A 79 8.54 -10.00 -3.14
C SER A 79 7.35 -10.86 -3.58
N ASN A 80 7.43 -12.19 -3.39
CA ASN A 80 6.33 -13.11 -3.69
C ASN A 80 5.14 -12.89 -2.75
N LEU A 81 5.38 -12.61 -1.46
CA LEU A 81 4.32 -12.23 -0.51
C LEU A 81 3.66 -10.93 -0.96
N SER A 82 4.45 -9.94 -1.35
CA SER A 82 3.95 -8.64 -1.82
C SER A 82 3.09 -8.78 -3.07
N LEU A 83 3.55 -9.53 -4.08
CA LEU A 83 2.77 -9.76 -5.31
C LEU A 83 1.46 -10.51 -5.04
N ARG A 84 1.49 -11.58 -4.22
CA ARG A 84 0.26 -12.30 -3.84
C ARG A 84 -0.72 -11.41 -3.08
N HIS A 85 -0.20 -10.53 -2.21
CA HIS A 85 -1.04 -9.58 -1.50
C HIS A 85 -1.72 -8.61 -2.48
N VAL A 86 -0.96 -8.05 -3.43
CA VAL A 86 -1.54 -7.14 -4.45
C VAL A 86 -2.58 -7.86 -5.31
N ASP A 87 -2.34 -9.10 -5.72
CA ASP A 87 -3.35 -9.89 -6.45
C ASP A 87 -4.66 -10.01 -5.64
N HIS A 88 -4.54 -10.31 -4.34
CA HIS A 88 -5.70 -10.35 -3.44
C HIS A 88 -6.39 -8.99 -3.29
N VAL A 89 -5.61 -7.90 -3.23
CA VAL A 89 -6.17 -6.53 -3.18
C VAL A 89 -6.97 -6.21 -4.43
N LEU A 90 -6.47 -6.57 -5.61
CA LEU A 90 -7.21 -6.34 -6.87
C LEU A 90 -8.55 -7.10 -6.89
N ASP A 91 -8.60 -8.31 -6.32
CA ASP A 91 -9.86 -9.06 -6.17
C ASP A 91 -10.80 -8.38 -5.14
N CYS A 92 -10.25 -7.81 -4.08
CA CYS A 92 -11.03 -7.02 -3.13
C CYS A 92 -11.58 -5.73 -3.77
N CYS A 93 -10.81 -5.06 -4.64
CA CYS A 93 -11.30 -3.91 -5.40
C CYS A 93 -12.56 -4.26 -6.19
N LEU A 94 -12.54 -5.38 -6.91
CA LEU A 94 -13.72 -5.84 -7.67
C LEU A 94 -14.94 -6.06 -6.76
N LYS A 95 -14.74 -6.76 -5.63
CA LYS A 95 -15.82 -7.05 -4.67
C LYS A 95 -16.44 -5.79 -4.07
N LEU A 96 -15.63 -4.75 -3.84
CA LEU A 96 -16.04 -3.51 -3.18
C LEU A 96 -16.39 -2.39 -4.16
N GLY A 97 -16.33 -2.64 -5.47
CA GLY A 97 -16.54 -1.62 -6.50
C GLY A 97 -15.50 -0.49 -6.46
N ALA A 98 -14.32 -0.76 -5.89
CA ALA A 98 -13.21 0.19 -5.86
C ALA A 98 -12.54 0.26 -7.23
N THR A 99 -12.40 1.48 -7.77
CA THR A 99 -11.83 1.72 -9.10
C THR A 99 -10.35 2.09 -9.07
N HIS A 100 -9.80 2.28 -7.87
CA HIS A 100 -8.41 2.68 -7.67
C HIS A 100 -7.78 1.85 -6.56
N TYR A 101 -6.51 1.52 -6.75
CA TYR A 101 -5.63 0.98 -5.73
C TYR A 101 -4.35 1.80 -5.69
N SER A 102 -4.00 2.35 -4.54
CA SER A 102 -2.74 3.06 -4.34
C SER A 102 -1.80 2.30 -3.41
N PHE A 103 -0.48 2.40 -3.67
CA PHE A 103 0.55 1.83 -2.80
C PHE A 103 1.81 2.68 -2.83
N HIS A 104 2.60 2.60 -1.76
CA HIS A 104 3.87 3.29 -1.69
C HIS A 104 4.94 2.61 -2.54
N ALA A 105 5.86 3.40 -3.08
CA ALA A 105 7.11 2.89 -3.63
C ALA A 105 7.90 2.14 -2.56
N GLY A 106 8.71 1.18 -2.98
CA GLY A 106 9.33 0.22 -2.08
C GLY A 106 10.46 0.77 -1.19
N PHE A 107 11.08 -0.16 -0.46
CA PHE A 107 12.18 0.07 0.46
C PHE A 107 13.43 -0.65 -0.06
N LEU A 108 14.62 -0.08 0.18
CA LEU A 108 15.91 -0.71 -0.12
C LEU A 108 16.38 -1.70 0.97
N CYS A 109 15.49 -2.08 1.86
CA CYS A 109 15.70 -3.15 2.83
C CYS A 109 14.35 -3.71 3.25
N ASP A 110 14.30 -4.94 3.73
CA ASP A 110 13.06 -5.48 4.25
C ASP A 110 12.89 -5.11 5.72
N LEU A 111 11.79 -4.41 5.98
CA LEU A 111 11.43 -3.95 7.31
C LEU A 111 10.61 -5.00 8.06
N GLU A 112 10.77 -5.01 9.38
CA GLU A 112 9.85 -5.72 10.25
C GLU A 112 8.60 -4.87 10.52
N VAL A 113 7.46 -5.52 10.72
CA VAL A 113 6.19 -4.84 11.05
C VAL A 113 6.33 -3.92 12.26
N ALA A 114 7.16 -4.32 13.24
CA ALA A 114 7.42 -3.53 14.44
C ALA A 114 8.20 -2.22 14.19
N GLU A 115 8.80 -2.06 13.00
CA GLU A 115 9.58 -0.87 12.59
C GLU A 115 8.72 0.17 11.87
N LEU A 116 7.53 -0.20 11.39
CA LEU A 116 6.64 0.72 10.68
C LEU A 116 6.21 1.90 11.57
N GLY A 117 6.34 3.12 11.05
CA GLY A 117 6.04 4.36 11.77
C GLY A 117 7.02 4.70 12.91
N LYS A 118 8.11 3.94 13.04
CA LYS A 118 9.17 4.16 14.03
C LYS A 118 10.51 4.44 13.33
N LYS A 119 11.55 4.62 14.12
CA LYS A 119 12.92 4.69 13.63
C LYS A 119 13.29 3.32 13.04
N ILE A 120 13.66 3.31 11.77
CA ILE A 120 14.15 2.11 11.10
C ILE A 120 15.56 1.81 11.66
N LYS A 121 15.78 0.59 12.12
CA LYS A 121 17.10 0.14 12.55
C LYS A 121 18.05 0.10 11.34
N LYS A 122 19.32 0.43 11.57
CA LYS A 122 20.36 0.33 10.54
C LYS A 122 20.41 -1.10 9.99
N LYS A 123 20.28 -1.21 8.67
CA LYS A 123 20.35 -2.46 7.90
C LYS A 123 21.28 -2.24 6.72
N GLU A 124 21.79 -3.32 6.17
CA GLU A 124 22.40 -3.29 4.85
C GLU A 124 21.33 -2.99 3.80
N LEU A 125 21.60 -2.01 2.96
CA LEU A 125 20.69 -1.62 1.91
C LEU A 125 20.92 -2.45 0.66
N TYR A 126 19.85 -2.78 -0.02
CA TYR A 126 19.87 -3.32 -1.36
C TYR A 126 20.48 -2.33 -2.35
N ASP A 127 21.05 -2.84 -3.43
CA ASP A 127 21.43 -2.02 -4.57
C ASP A 127 20.20 -1.26 -5.10
N ARG A 128 20.34 0.07 -5.21
CA ARG A 128 19.23 0.98 -5.56
C ARG A 128 18.74 0.77 -6.97
N GLU A 129 19.64 0.72 -7.95
CA GLU A 129 19.25 0.60 -9.37
C GLU A 129 18.57 -0.75 -9.61
N LYS A 130 19.12 -1.84 -9.08
CA LYS A 130 18.48 -3.16 -9.15
C LYS A 130 17.12 -3.18 -8.47
N SER A 131 16.95 -2.48 -7.35
CA SER A 131 15.65 -2.39 -6.66
C SER A 131 14.64 -1.57 -7.45
N ILE A 132 15.07 -0.52 -8.15
CA ILE A 132 14.24 0.24 -9.07
C ILE A 132 13.78 -0.65 -10.23
N ASP A 133 14.69 -1.39 -10.86
CA ASP A 133 14.37 -2.29 -11.97
C ASP A 133 13.34 -3.35 -11.55
N LEU A 134 13.55 -3.99 -10.40
CA LEU A 134 12.61 -4.97 -9.85
C LEU A 134 11.25 -4.35 -9.50
N PHE A 135 11.25 -3.14 -8.96
CA PHE A 135 10.01 -2.40 -8.69
C PHE A 135 9.24 -2.13 -9.97
N LEU A 136 9.90 -1.61 -11.01
CA LEU A 136 9.30 -1.32 -12.31
C LEU A 136 8.74 -2.57 -13.00
N GLU A 137 9.50 -3.69 -12.99
CA GLU A 137 9.03 -4.97 -13.52
C GLU A 137 7.74 -5.42 -12.83
N ARG A 138 7.70 -5.37 -11.50
CA ARG A 138 6.53 -5.79 -10.72
C ARG A 138 5.35 -4.85 -10.89
N VAL A 139 5.58 -3.53 -10.94
CA VAL A 139 4.53 -2.55 -11.23
C VAL A 139 3.94 -2.78 -12.62
N PHE A 140 4.76 -3.09 -13.63
CA PHE A 140 4.28 -3.44 -14.96
C PHE A 140 3.36 -4.67 -14.94
N LEU A 141 3.74 -5.73 -14.23
CA LEU A 141 2.91 -6.93 -14.08
C LEU A 141 1.58 -6.63 -13.36
N ILE A 142 1.64 -5.82 -12.29
CA ILE A 142 0.48 -5.38 -11.53
C ILE A 142 -0.44 -4.53 -12.40
N SER A 143 0.11 -3.58 -13.15
CA SER A 143 -0.67 -2.67 -14.02
C SER A 143 -1.46 -3.44 -15.06
N LYS A 144 -0.86 -4.43 -15.71
CA LYS A 144 -1.58 -5.30 -16.67
C LYS A 144 -2.74 -6.06 -16.02
N LYS A 145 -2.52 -6.61 -14.81
CA LYS A 145 -3.59 -7.32 -14.07
C LYS A 145 -4.71 -6.37 -13.66
N ALA A 146 -4.36 -5.17 -13.22
CA ALA A 146 -5.30 -4.14 -12.80
C ALA A 146 -6.12 -3.62 -13.99
N GLU A 147 -5.48 -3.37 -15.14
CA GLU A 147 -6.15 -2.95 -16.38
C GLU A 147 -7.22 -3.96 -16.81
N ASN A 148 -6.89 -5.25 -16.80
CA ASN A 148 -7.86 -6.33 -17.12
C ASN A 148 -9.07 -6.35 -16.16
N LYS A 149 -8.95 -5.74 -14.99
CA LYS A 149 -10.00 -5.63 -13.97
C LYS A 149 -10.66 -4.24 -13.94
N GLY A 150 -10.24 -3.31 -14.81
CA GLY A 150 -10.73 -1.92 -14.83
C GLY A 150 -10.31 -1.11 -13.60
N ILE A 151 -9.21 -1.50 -12.94
CA ILE A 151 -8.68 -0.85 -11.74
C ILE A 151 -7.50 0.04 -12.12
N LYS A 152 -7.51 1.29 -11.67
CA LYS A 152 -6.39 2.22 -11.85
C LYS A 152 -5.38 2.07 -10.71
N ILE A 153 -4.12 1.88 -11.06
CA ILE A 153 -3.01 1.85 -10.10
C ILE A 153 -2.49 3.27 -9.88
N MET A 154 -2.18 3.60 -8.64
CA MET A 154 -1.53 4.84 -8.23
C MET A 154 -0.32 4.51 -7.35
N ILE A 155 0.81 5.15 -7.63
CA ILE A 155 2.03 5.01 -6.85
C ILE A 155 2.20 6.27 -6.01
N GLU A 156 2.37 6.09 -4.71
CA GLU A 156 2.63 7.19 -3.78
C GLU A 156 4.12 7.27 -3.48
N ASN A 157 4.64 8.50 -3.45
CA ASN A 157 6.00 8.74 -3.01
C ASN A 157 6.18 8.39 -1.52
N ASN A 158 7.40 8.05 -1.15
CA ASN A 158 7.77 7.85 0.24
C ASN A 158 8.25 9.15 0.89
N VAL A 159 8.16 9.19 2.22
CA VAL A 159 8.68 10.30 3.03
C VAL A 159 9.65 9.74 4.08
N LEU A 160 10.90 10.17 4.00
CA LEU A 160 11.91 9.81 4.98
C LEU A 160 11.84 10.74 6.19
N SER A 161 11.58 10.17 7.37
CA SER A 161 11.58 10.97 8.60
C SER A 161 12.98 11.44 8.96
N ALA A 162 13.11 12.62 9.59
CA ALA A 162 14.40 13.13 10.08
C ALA A 162 15.10 12.16 11.03
N LYS A 163 14.35 11.39 11.82
CA LYS A 163 14.89 10.35 12.72
C LYS A 163 15.53 9.20 11.97
N SER A 164 14.95 8.79 10.84
CA SER A 164 15.49 7.70 10.02
C SER A 164 16.64 8.16 9.12
N LYS A 165 16.63 9.42 8.67
CA LYS A 165 17.68 9.97 7.80
C LYS A 165 19.09 9.84 8.39
N ASN A 166 19.23 9.98 9.71
CA ASN A 166 20.53 9.93 10.39
C ASN A 166 21.05 8.50 10.63
N GLU A 167 20.24 7.47 10.36
CA GLU A 167 20.63 6.08 10.57
C GLU A 167 21.31 5.45 9.36
N PHE A 168 21.10 6.02 8.18
CA PHE A 168 21.58 5.49 6.92
C PHE A 168 22.50 6.50 6.22
N GLN A 169 23.51 6.01 5.52
CA GLN A 169 24.39 6.85 4.70
C GLN A 169 23.67 7.36 3.45
N GLU A 170 22.72 6.58 2.94
CA GLU A 170 21.85 6.94 1.83
C GLU A 170 20.38 6.70 2.20
N ASN A 171 19.47 7.24 1.39
CA ASN A 171 18.04 7.10 1.63
C ASN A 171 17.58 5.63 1.42
N PRO A 172 17.02 4.96 2.46
CA PRO A 172 16.57 3.58 2.36
C PRO A 172 15.23 3.41 1.62
N LEU A 173 14.63 4.49 1.11
CA LEU A 173 13.31 4.47 0.49
C LEU A 173 13.42 4.92 -0.98
N LEU A 174 12.58 4.36 -1.84
CA LEU A 174 12.42 4.83 -3.21
C LEU A 174 11.44 6.02 -3.26
N MET A 175 11.55 6.85 -4.29
CA MET A 175 10.66 7.98 -4.59
C MET A 175 10.51 8.97 -3.41
N CYS A 176 11.62 9.33 -2.78
CA CYS A 176 11.64 10.37 -1.74
C CYS A 176 12.02 11.76 -2.27
N ASP A 177 12.56 11.85 -3.46
CA ASP A 177 12.91 13.11 -4.12
C ASP A 177 12.28 13.22 -5.51
N ALA A 178 12.20 14.44 -6.02
CA ALA A 178 11.51 14.73 -7.26
C ALA A 178 12.19 14.09 -8.50
N GLU A 179 13.51 13.99 -8.50
CA GLU A 179 14.27 13.45 -9.64
C GLU A 179 14.01 11.95 -9.80
N GLU A 180 14.10 11.20 -8.69
CA GLU A 180 13.81 9.78 -8.71
C GLU A 180 12.33 9.50 -8.99
N CYS A 181 11.40 10.31 -8.45
CA CYS A 181 9.99 10.23 -8.78
C CYS A 181 9.77 10.38 -10.30
N ILE A 182 10.36 11.38 -10.92
CA ILE A 182 10.24 11.61 -12.38
C ILE A 182 10.86 10.45 -13.16
N LYS A 183 12.05 9.96 -12.73
CA LYS A 183 12.74 8.83 -13.37
C LYS A 183 11.85 7.58 -13.38
N ILE A 184 11.22 7.26 -12.26
CA ILE A 184 10.37 6.07 -12.11
C ILE A 184 9.05 6.25 -12.85
N ILE A 185 8.34 7.37 -12.66
CA ILE A 185 7.01 7.59 -13.25
C ILE A 185 7.07 7.57 -14.78
N ARG A 186 8.14 8.05 -15.41
CA ARG A 186 8.31 8.01 -16.87
C ARG A 186 8.43 6.60 -17.43
N GLN A 187 8.72 5.60 -16.62
CA GLN A 187 8.91 4.21 -17.01
C GLN A 187 7.71 3.31 -16.63
N VAL A 188 6.78 3.83 -15.84
CA VAL A 188 5.53 3.13 -15.53
C VAL A 188 4.55 3.26 -16.69
N PRO A 189 3.85 2.17 -17.10
CA PRO A 189 2.91 2.18 -18.22
C PRO A 189 1.64 3.00 -17.95
#